data_eed9e33eef037aa07ea0d55ec17c42a3
#
_entry.id   eed9e33eef037aa07ea0d55ec17c42a3
#
_cell.length_a   1.000
_cell.length_b   1.000
_cell.length_c   1.000
_cell.angle_alpha   90.00
_cell.angle_beta   90.00
_cell.angle_gamma   90.00
#
_symmetry.space_group_name_H-M   'P 1'
#
loop_
_entity.id
_entity.type
_entity.pdbx_description
1 polymer ?
#
loop_
_entity_poly.entity_id
_entity_poly.type
_entity_poly.pdbx_seq_one_letter_code
_entity_poly.pdbx_strand_id
1 'polypeptide(L)'
;MRFRTALLLLIPAIVAAQETTLPIPDALLERLPESWRDVAKRLAPLSQANINTATRGNADEIRFQVVPPLSTKPEGQAFLLTVIETDPSPRIRTRMLTALRNYWANHPEKHDILRRMGTSDPDAKVATEAIEAVRKATSDALARLVKQRLDLAVKASNASDVKHLAEQQERWISLRQGVMLPDFMRRVPPLFNLKAANQSIRVLAFGDFGNGTANQRQTAEFMARFNKEKAFDFGITLGDNFYSIGMDSTDDPRWQSQWEKMYGGMGIPFYTTLGNHDWGQSDSPAAELLYSAKSPNWNMPAPYCTYTAGPVQFFALDTNELSDKQLFWLRDEIAKSTARWKVVYGHHHIYSAWRLDNTTLIRQLLPVIRGKVDLYLCGHDHNLQVLKPEQGTHFIVAGAGGAGSYGIKPYERSVFSKSTYGFTILEASQENITVKFIENGVGQIYEHVITK
;
A
#
# COMPACT_ATOMS: atom_id res chain seq x y z
N MET A 1 -48.97 -9.14 -37.13
CA MET A 1 -47.89 -10.05 -37.59
C MET A 1 -46.62 -9.26 -37.84
N ARG A 2 -45.68 -9.23 -36.92
CA ARG A 2 -44.26 -8.86 -37.12
C ARG A 2 -43.46 -9.61 -36.07
N PHE A 3 -42.74 -10.63 -36.51
CA PHE A 3 -41.82 -11.44 -35.72
C PHE A 3 -40.59 -10.58 -35.35
N ARG A 4 -40.23 -10.51 -34.04
CA ARG A 4 -38.93 -10.07 -33.55
C ARG A 4 -38.09 -11.31 -33.32
N THR A 5 -37.08 -11.50 -34.16
CA THR A 5 -36.06 -12.51 -34.02
C THR A 5 -35.08 -12.05 -32.93
N ALA A 6 -35.05 -12.80 -31.83
CA ALA A 6 -34.04 -12.63 -30.78
C ALA A 6 -32.74 -13.33 -31.23
N LEU A 7 -31.69 -12.55 -31.41
CA LEU A 7 -30.34 -13.05 -31.72
C LEU A 7 -29.68 -13.43 -30.37
N LEU A 8 -29.64 -14.72 -30.06
CA LEU A 8 -28.87 -15.28 -28.96
C LEU A 8 -27.38 -15.24 -29.37
N LEU A 9 -26.63 -14.32 -28.79
CA LEU A 9 -25.15 -14.35 -28.83
C LEU A 9 -24.68 -15.50 -27.93
N LEU A 10 -24.29 -16.61 -28.51
CA LEU A 10 -23.47 -17.64 -27.88
C LEU A 10 -22.10 -17.09 -27.60
N ILE A 11 -21.81 -16.75 -26.34
CA ILE A 11 -20.47 -16.54 -25.83
C ILE A 11 -19.87 -17.94 -25.67
N PRO A 12 -18.79 -18.29 -26.39
CA PRO A 12 -18.12 -19.55 -26.13
C PRO A 12 -17.47 -19.46 -24.73
N ALA A 13 -17.95 -20.29 -23.80
CA ALA A 13 -17.23 -20.57 -22.58
C ALA A 13 -15.85 -21.10 -22.96
N ILE A 14 -14.80 -20.32 -22.71
CA ILE A 14 -13.42 -20.81 -22.74
C ILE A 14 -13.30 -21.76 -21.54
N VAL A 15 -13.62 -23.03 -21.78
CA VAL A 15 -13.23 -24.12 -20.90
C VAL A 15 -11.71 -24.17 -21.04
N ALA A 16 -10.99 -23.72 -20.01
CA ALA A 16 -9.56 -23.97 -19.90
C ALA A 16 -9.39 -25.49 -19.97
N ALA A 17 -8.88 -25.99 -21.08
CA ALA A 17 -8.56 -27.40 -21.23
C ALA A 17 -7.60 -27.76 -20.10
N GLN A 18 -8.01 -28.63 -19.18
CA GLN A 18 -7.09 -29.20 -18.20
C GLN A 18 -5.98 -29.89 -19.00
N GLU A 19 -4.77 -29.40 -18.91
CA GLU A 19 -3.61 -30.04 -19.55
C GLU A 19 -3.54 -31.49 -19.09
N THR A 20 -3.65 -32.42 -20.04
CA THR A 20 -3.57 -33.86 -19.75
C THR A 20 -2.16 -34.15 -19.26
N THR A 21 -2.05 -34.61 -18.01
CA THR A 21 -0.77 -35.03 -17.45
C THR A 21 -0.55 -36.54 -17.67
N LEU A 22 0.70 -36.93 -17.94
CA LEU A 22 1.13 -38.29 -18.26
C LEU A 22 2.13 -38.75 -17.21
N PRO A 23 2.23 -40.07 -16.96
CA PRO A 23 3.33 -40.65 -16.17
C PRO A 23 4.68 -40.26 -16.77
N ILE A 24 5.68 -40.06 -15.92
CA ILE A 24 7.05 -39.83 -16.38
C ILE A 24 7.58 -41.09 -17.08
N PRO A 25 8.10 -41.03 -18.31
CA PRO A 25 8.70 -42.15 -19.01
C PRO A 25 9.87 -42.79 -18.20
N ASP A 26 9.98 -44.12 -18.18
CA ASP A 26 11.02 -44.81 -17.42
C ASP A 26 12.44 -44.34 -17.82
N ALA A 27 12.68 -44.08 -19.09
CA ALA A 27 13.95 -43.52 -19.56
C ALA A 27 14.33 -42.15 -18.94
N LEU A 28 13.35 -41.34 -18.52
CA LEU A 28 13.59 -40.11 -17.79
C LEU A 28 13.77 -40.37 -16.29
N LEU A 29 13.03 -41.34 -15.73
CA LEU A 29 13.19 -41.73 -14.34
C LEU A 29 14.59 -42.26 -14.05
N GLU A 30 15.16 -43.05 -14.97
CA GLU A 30 16.52 -43.62 -14.85
C GLU A 30 17.60 -42.51 -14.77
N ARG A 31 17.33 -41.36 -15.34
CA ARG A 31 18.23 -40.18 -15.31
C ARG A 31 18.12 -39.36 -14.02
N LEU A 32 17.10 -39.62 -13.20
CA LEU A 32 16.98 -39.00 -11.89
C LEU A 32 17.90 -39.67 -10.86
N PRO A 33 18.36 -38.94 -9.82
CA PRO A 33 18.95 -39.53 -8.64
C PRO A 33 18.05 -40.62 -8.06
N GLU A 34 18.61 -41.70 -7.52
CA GLU A 34 17.85 -42.84 -7.01
C GLU A 34 16.77 -42.42 -6.01
N SER A 35 17.11 -41.50 -5.11
CA SER A 35 16.18 -40.96 -4.11
C SER A 35 14.94 -40.26 -4.72
N TRP A 36 15.00 -39.81 -5.96
CA TRP A 36 13.90 -39.11 -6.64
C TRP A 36 12.99 -40.05 -7.43
N ARG A 37 13.48 -41.22 -7.86
CA ARG A 37 12.82 -42.06 -8.87
C ARG A 37 11.44 -42.55 -8.45
N ASP A 38 11.33 -43.14 -7.28
CA ASP A 38 10.07 -43.70 -6.79
C ASP A 38 9.02 -42.59 -6.54
N VAL A 39 9.40 -41.55 -5.86
CA VAL A 39 8.49 -40.46 -5.55
C VAL A 39 8.04 -39.73 -6.82
N ALA A 40 8.95 -39.48 -7.76
CA ALA A 40 8.63 -38.88 -9.04
C ALA A 40 7.68 -39.74 -9.87
N LYS A 41 7.93 -41.06 -9.93
CA LYS A 41 7.07 -42.00 -10.65
C LYS A 41 5.64 -42.00 -10.12
N ARG A 42 5.47 -41.99 -8.82
CA ARG A 42 4.14 -42.07 -8.17
C ARG A 42 3.40 -40.75 -8.12
N LEU A 43 4.10 -39.64 -7.92
CA LEU A 43 3.48 -38.40 -7.49
C LEU A 43 3.61 -37.22 -8.48
N ALA A 44 4.45 -37.33 -9.51
CA ALA A 44 4.78 -36.22 -10.39
C ALA A 44 4.41 -36.45 -11.87
N PRO A 45 3.13 -36.61 -12.22
CA PRO A 45 2.75 -36.65 -13.63
C PRO A 45 3.06 -35.31 -14.29
N LEU A 46 3.56 -35.34 -15.54
CA LEU A 46 3.99 -34.16 -16.29
C LEU A 46 3.11 -33.94 -17.51
N SER A 47 2.95 -32.71 -17.95
CA SER A 47 2.38 -32.41 -19.26
C SER A 47 3.32 -32.91 -20.39
N GLN A 48 2.77 -33.14 -21.57
CA GLN A 48 3.59 -33.54 -22.73
C GLN A 48 4.69 -32.51 -23.05
N ALA A 49 4.41 -31.23 -22.86
CA ALA A 49 5.38 -30.15 -23.05
C ALA A 49 6.55 -30.26 -22.05
N ASN A 50 6.26 -30.57 -20.78
CA ASN A 50 7.27 -30.75 -19.74
C ASN A 50 8.10 -32.03 -19.98
N ILE A 51 7.48 -33.10 -20.43
CA ILE A 51 8.18 -34.33 -20.84
C ILE A 51 9.16 -34.02 -21.98
N ASN A 52 8.71 -33.31 -23.01
CA ASN A 52 9.56 -32.94 -24.15
C ASN A 52 10.74 -32.06 -23.70
N THR A 53 10.52 -31.13 -22.80
CA THR A 53 11.57 -30.29 -22.21
C THR A 53 12.55 -31.10 -21.38
N ALA A 54 12.08 -31.99 -20.53
CA ALA A 54 12.89 -32.89 -19.71
C ALA A 54 13.72 -33.85 -20.56
N THR A 55 13.17 -34.34 -21.67
CA THR A 55 13.86 -35.27 -22.58
C THR A 55 15.09 -34.63 -23.23
N ARG A 56 15.02 -33.34 -23.56
CA ARG A 56 16.11 -32.57 -24.18
C ARG A 56 17.14 -32.06 -23.18
N GLY A 57 16.78 -32.00 -21.89
CA GLY A 57 17.61 -31.45 -20.82
C GLY A 57 18.50 -32.52 -20.16
N ASN A 58 19.26 -32.06 -19.17
CA ASN A 58 20.04 -32.92 -18.28
C ASN A 58 19.19 -33.38 -17.05
N ALA A 59 19.82 -34.04 -16.08
CA ALA A 59 19.14 -34.46 -14.84
C ALA A 59 18.54 -33.32 -14.01
N ASP A 60 19.15 -32.13 -14.07
CA ASP A 60 18.61 -30.92 -13.43
C ASP A 60 17.30 -30.49 -14.08
N GLU A 61 17.21 -30.54 -15.40
CA GLU A 61 15.98 -30.18 -16.11
C GLU A 61 14.83 -31.13 -15.74
N ILE A 62 15.09 -32.40 -15.60
CA ILE A 62 14.07 -33.39 -15.17
C ILE A 62 13.58 -33.02 -13.76
N ARG A 63 14.50 -32.82 -12.80
CA ARG A 63 14.15 -32.39 -11.42
C ARG A 63 13.36 -31.11 -11.42
N PHE A 64 13.76 -30.11 -12.25
CA PHE A 64 13.08 -28.83 -12.35
C PHE A 64 11.60 -28.98 -12.75
N GLN A 65 11.29 -29.90 -13.66
CA GLN A 65 9.92 -30.17 -14.10
C GLN A 65 9.13 -31.00 -13.08
N VAL A 66 9.78 -31.83 -12.28
CA VAL A 66 9.16 -32.73 -11.29
C VAL A 66 8.79 -31.99 -9.98
N VAL A 67 9.54 -30.98 -9.60
CA VAL A 67 9.32 -30.24 -8.33
C VAL A 67 7.88 -29.67 -8.19
N PRO A 68 7.30 -28.96 -9.18
CA PRO A 68 5.97 -28.38 -9.01
C PRO A 68 4.87 -29.42 -8.71
N PRO A 69 4.69 -30.52 -9.47
CA PRO A 69 3.68 -31.51 -9.15
C PRO A 69 3.91 -32.22 -7.80
N LEU A 70 5.17 -32.42 -7.38
CA LEU A 70 5.46 -32.93 -6.05
C LEU A 70 5.00 -32.00 -4.94
N SER A 71 5.18 -30.69 -5.12
CA SER A 71 4.82 -29.69 -4.11
C SER A 71 3.32 -29.58 -3.84
N THR A 72 2.48 -30.17 -4.68
CA THR A 72 1.01 -30.13 -4.51
C THR A 72 0.48 -31.24 -3.60
N LYS A 73 1.30 -32.25 -3.25
CA LYS A 73 0.89 -33.42 -2.47
C LYS A 73 1.70 -33.53 -1.17
N PRO A 74 1.06 -33.87 -0.02
CA PRO A 74 1.75 -33.94 1.27
C PRO A 74 3.00 -34.83 1.27
N GLU A 75 2.94 -36.01 0.66
CA GLU A 75 4.09 -36.92 0.55
C GLU A 75 5.21 -36.35 -0.32
N GLY A 76 4.86 -35.67 -1.42
CA GLY A 76 5.82 -34.98 -2.26
C GLY A 76 6.46 -33.76 -1.55
N GLN A 77 5.70 -33.02 -0.77
CA GLN A 77 6.21 -31.94 0.07
C GLN A 77 7.20 -32.48 1.11
N ALA A 78 6.84 -33.58 1.81
CA ALA A 78 7.73 -34.22 2.77
C ALA A 78 9.05 -34.69 2.12
N PHE A 79 8.98 -35.30 0.94
CA PHE A 79 10.17 -35.65 0.18
C PHE A 79 11.02 -34.42 -0.20
N LEU A 80 10.43 -33.40 -0.76
CA LEU A 80 11.17 -32.18 -1.15
C LEU A 80 11.90 -31.53 0.06
N LEU A 81 11.34 -31.64 1.26
CA LEU A 81 12.00 -31.15 2.48
C LEU A 81 13.27 -31.96 2.83
N THR A 82 13.32 -33.26 2.49
CA THR A 82 14.51 -34.07 2.78
C THR A 82 15.68 -33.77 1.84
N VAL A 83 15.42 -33.23 0.66
CA VAL A 83 16.43 -32.99 -0.38
C VAL A 83 16.74 -31.52 -0.64
N ILE A 84 15.93 -30.59 -0.12
CA ILE A 84 16.06 -29.17 -0.44
C ILE A 84 17.40 -28.56 0.00
N GLU A 85 17.95 -28.98 1.14
CA GLU A 85 19.22 -28.48 1.66
C GLU A 85 20.43 -29.14 0.97
N THR A 86 20.26 -30.31 0.38
CA THR A 86 21.36 -31.16 -0.11
C THR A 86 21.41 -31.33 -1.63
N ASP A 87 20.39 -30.89 -2.36
CA ASP A 87 20.41 -30.94 -3.83
C ASP A 87 21.60 -30.13 -4.37
N PRO A 88 22.47 -30.74 -5.22
CA PRO A 88 23.68 -30.06 -5.67
C PRO A 88 23.41 -28.84 -6.56
N SER A 89 22.23 -28.74 -7.16
CA SER A 89 21.91 -27.65 -8.08
C SER A 89 21.23 -26.46 -7.37
N PRO A 90 21.84 -25.27 -7.32
CA PRO A 90 21.19 -24.06 -6.78
C PRO A 90 19.86 -23.75 -7.48
N ARG A 91 19.78 -24.02 -8.78
CA ARG A 91 18.56 -23.85 -9.57
C ARG A 91 17.41 -24.72 -9.04
N ILE A 92 17.71 -25.95 -8.63
CA ILE A 92 16.71 -26.86 -8.09
C ILE A 92 16.33 -26.46 -6.66
N ARG A 93 17.27 -26.07 -5.81
CA ARG A 93 16.98 -25.57 -4.46
C ARG A 93 16.08 -24.33 -4.52
N THR A 94 16.38 -23.36 -5.39
CA THR A 94 15.49 -22.21 -5.66
C THR A 94 14.10 -22.63 -6.11
N ARG A 95 14.02 -23.61 -7.03
CA ARG A 95 12.72 -24.11 -7.52
C ARG A 95 11.89 -24.73 -6.40
N MET A 96 12.50 -25.47 -5.49
CA MET A 96 11.83 -26.03 -4.32
C MET A 96 11.35 -24.96 -3.34
N LEU A 97 12.16 -23.96 -3.05
CA LEU A 97 11.75 -22.80 -2.21
C LEU A 97 10.48 -22.15 -2.75
N THR A 98 10.46 -21.87 -4.06
CA THR A 98 9.31 -21.27 -4.73
C THR A 98 8.08 -22.19 -4.75
N ALA A 99 8.26 -23.47 -5.08
CA ALA A 99 7.16 -24.43 -5.18
C ALA A 99 6.51 -24.72 -3.83
N LEU A 100 7.28 -24.69 -2.75
CA LEU A 100 6.79 -24.90 -1.38
C LEU A 100 6.26 -23.62 -0.70
N ARG A 101 6.14 -22.50 -1.42
CA ARG A 101 5.73 -21.21 -0.83
C ARG A 101 4.46 -21.30 0.04
N ASN A 102 3.43 -21.96 -0.45
CA ASN A 102 2.17 -22.13 0.29
C ASN A 102 2.33 -23.10 1.47
N TYR A 103 3.22 -24.08 1.35
CA TYR A 103 3.55 -24.99 2.44
C TYR A 103 4.25 -24.25 3.59
N TRP A 104 5.26 -23.44 3.30
CA TRP A 104 5.94 -22.62 4.31
C TRP A 104 4.95 -21.72 5.07
N ALA A 105 4.05 -21.06 4.34
CA ALA A 105 3.06 -20.17 4.94
C ALA A 105 2.09 -20.87 5.91
N ASN A 106 1.86 -22.18 5.73
CA ASN A 106 0.92 -22.96 6.54
C ASN A 106 1.59 -23.83 7.62
N HIS A 107 2.90 -23.96 7.56
CA HIS A 107 3.70 -24.84 8.43
C HIS A 107 4.90 -24.09 9.05
N PRO A 108 4.65 -23.16 10.00
CA PRO A 108 5.71 -22.33 10.60
C PRO A 108 6.84 -23.14 11.24
N GLU A 109 6.56 -24.36 11.75
CA GLU A 109 7.54 -25.27 12.35
C GLU A 109 8.62 -25.73 11.35
N LYS A 110 8.40 -25.54 10.05
CA LYS A 110 9.39 -25.85 9.01
C LYS A 110 10.37 -24.71 8.73
N HIS A 111 10.20 -23.59 9.39
CA HIS A 111 11.07 -22.41 9.19
C HIS A 111 12.54 -22.66 9.55
N ASP A 112 12.84 -23.65 10.38
CA ASP A 112 14.22 -23.97 10.73
C ASP A 112 15.05 -24.44 9.53
N ILE A 113 14.42 -25.15 8.58
CA ILE A 113 15.06 -25.52 7.31
C ILE A 113 15.42 -24.25 6.53
N LEU A 114 14.47 -23.35 6.39
CA LEU A 114 14.70 -22.08 5.67
C LEU A 114 15.78 -21.23 6.33
N ARG A 115 15.84 -21.18 7.68
CA ARG A 115 16.88 -20.44 8.41
C ARG A 115 18.25 -21.04 8.15
N ARG A 116 18.40 -22.38 8.20
CA ARG A 116 19.67 -23.04 7.88
C ARG A 116 20.11 -22.73 6.46
N MET A 117 19.20 -22.86 5.47
CA MET A 117 19.51 -22.49 4.09
C MET A 117 19.94 -21.03 3.97
N GLY A 118 19.25 -20.10 4.64
CA GLY A 118 19.58 -18.68 4.64
C GLY A 118 20.94 -18.34 5.24
N THR A 119 21.44 -19.19 6.16
CA THR A 119 22.73 -18.96 6.84
C THR A 119 23.89 -19.75 6.26
N SER A 120 23.64 -20.90 5.63
CA SER A 120 24.69 -21.85 5.25
C SER A 120 24.63 -22.36 3.82
N ASP A 121 23.64 -21.94 3.00
CA ASP A 121 23.64 -22.34 1.58
C ASP A 121 24.83 -21.72 0.85
N PRO A 122 25.62 -22.53 0.12
CA PRO A 122 26.80 -22.03 -0.60
C PRO A 122 26.46 -21.07 -1.74
N ASP A 123 25.25 -21.05 -2.23
CA ASP A 123 24.79 -20.12 -3.25
C ASP A 123 24.07 -18.92 -2.60
N ALA A 124 24.64 -17.73 -2.78
CA ALA A 124 24.13 -16.51 -2.16
C ALA A 124 22.70 -16.14 -2.57
N LYS A 125 22.29 -16.50 -3.80
CA LYS A 125 20.92 -16.26 -4.28
C LYS A 125 19.94 -17.18 -3.58
N VAL A 126 20.28 -18.47 -3.43
CA VAL A 126 19.45 -19.44 -2.69
C VAL A 126 19.32 -19.01 -1.24
N ALA A 127 20.41 -18.60 -0.59
CA ALA A 127 20.41 -18.11 0.78
C ALA A 127 19.47 -16.89 0.94
N THR A 128 19.56 -15.92 0.03
CA THR A 128 18.69 -14.73 0.04
C THR A 128 17.22 -15.13 -0.11
N GLU A 129 16.89 -15.99 -1.06
CA GLU A 129 15.51 -16.44 -1.26
C GLU A 129 14.96 -17.25 -0.08
N ALA A 130 15.81 -18.06 0.61
CA ALA A 130 15.41 -18.75 1.83
C ALA A 130 15.08 -17.77 2.97
N ILE A 131 15.87 -16.73 3.17
CA ILE A 131 15.60 -15.68 4.15
C ILE A 131 14.27 -14.98 3.85
N GLU A 132 14.03 -14.59 2.59
CA GLU A 132 12.76 -13.99 2.19
C GLU A 132 11.56 -14.93 2.38
N ALA A 133 11.72 -16.22 2.11
CA ALA A 133 10.69 -17.21 2.35
C ALA A 133 10.35 -17.34 3.85
N VAL A 134 11.33 -17.30 4.76
CA VAL A 134 11.09 -17.27 6.21
C VAL A 134 10.30 -16.03 6.59
N ARG A 135 10.76 -14.86 6.17
CA ARG A 135 10.14 -13.57 6.53
C ARG A 135 8.67 -13.55 6.11
N LYS A 136 8.40 -13.91 4.86
CA LYS A 136 7.05 -13.92 4.31
C LYS A 136 6.15 -14.97 4.98
N ALA A 137 6.61 -16.22 5.08
CA ALA A 137 5.82 -17.31 5.66
C ALA A 137 5.49 -17.04 7.14
N THR A 138 6.47 -16.57 7.92
CA THR A 138 6.27 -16.22 9.33
C THR A 138 5.28 -15.07 9.47
N SER A 139 5.44 -13.99 8.70
CA SER A 139 4.55 -12.84 8.79
C SER A 139 3.11 -13.19 8.40
N ASP A 140 2.90 -13.96 7.34
CA ASP A 140 1.57 -14.38 6.92
C ASP A 140 0.88 -15.31 7.93
N ALA A 141 1.61 -16.27 8.50
CA ALA A 141 1.08 -17.19 9.51
C ALA A 141 0.69 -16.47 10.79
N LEU A 142 1.56 -15.59 11.27
CA LEU A 142 1.33 -14.84 12.50
C LEU A 142 0.27 -13.75 12.33
N ALA A 143 0.21 -13.09 11.18
CA ALA A 143 -0.84 -12.13 10.87
C ALA A 143 -2.23 -12.78 10.92
N ARG A 144 -2.39 -13.99 10.35
CA ARG A 144 -3.64 -14.75 10.43
C ARG A 144 -4.01 -15.12 11.87
N LEU A 145 -3.06 -15.62 12.65
CA LEU A 145 -3.30 -15.99 14.05
C LEU A 145 -3.68 -14.80 14.91
N VAL A 146 -2.96 -13.68 14.75
CA VAL A 146 -3.25 -12.45 15.50
C VAL A 146 -4.61 -11.91 15.12
N LYS A 147 -4.97 -11.93 13.83
CA LYS A 147 -6.30 -11.48 13.36
C LYS A 147 -7.42 -12.34 13.98
N GLN A 148 -7.28 -13.66 13.99
CA GLN A 148 -8.26 -14.55 14.60
C GLN A 148 -8.44 -14.26 16.11
N ARG A 149 -7.35 -14.06 16.84
CA ARG A 149 -7.39 -13.71 18.27
C ARG A 149 -8.01 -12.34 18.51
N LEU A 150 -7.68 -11.37 17.66
CA LEU A 150 -8.25 -10.02 17.73
C LEU A 150 -9.77 -10.06 17.54
N ASP A 151 -10.27 -10.79 16.54
CA ASP A 151 -11.70 -10.93 16.29
C ASP A 151 -12.43 -11.57 17.49
N LEU A 152 -11.80 -12.53 18.17
CA LEU A 152 -12.32 -13.13 19.41
C LEU A 152 -12.33 -12.14 20.58
N ALA A 153 -11.24 -11.37 20.75
CA ALA A 153 -11.14 -10.37 21.81
C ALA A 153 -12.14 -9.23 21.63
N VAL A 154 -12.38 -8.80 20.39
CA VAL A 154 -13.42 -7.80 20.04
C VAL A 154 -14.81 -8.34 20.40
N LYS A 155 -15.12 -9.59 20.04
CA LYS A 155 -16.39 -10.24 20.40
C LYS A 155 -16.61 -10.36 21.92
N ALA A 156 -15.52 -10.61 22.66
CA ALA A 156 -15.55 -10.70 24.12
C ALA A 156 -15.49 -9.34 24.84
N SER A 157 -15.40 -8.23 24.08
CA SER A 157 -15.23 -6.86 24.63
C SER A 157 -14.03 -6.70 25.57
N ASN A 158 -12.96 -7.46 25.35
CA ASN A 158 -11.72 -7.40 26.14
C ASN A 158 -10.79 -6.31 25.58
N ALA A 159 -10.88 -5.09 26.13
CA ALA A 159 -10.15 -3.92 25.62
C ALA A 159 -8.61 -4.06 25.73
N SER A 160 -8.09 -4.73 26.75
CA SER A 160 -6.64 -4.94 26.94
C SER A 160 -6.07 -5.85 25.86
N ASP A 161 -6.72 -6.99 25.62
CA ASP A 161 -6.28 -7.94 24.60
C ASP A 161 -6.44 -7.37 23.19
N VAL A 162 -7.51 -6.59 22.93
CA VAL A 162 -7.73 -5.90 21.66
C VAL A 162 -6.57 -4.97 21.33
N LYS A 163 -6.13 -4.15 22.29
CA LYS A 163 -5.01 -3.23 22.10
C LYS A 163 -3.71 -3.98 21.79
N HIS A 164 -3.36 -4.97 22.61
CA HIS A 164 -2.14 -5.76 22.45
C HIS A 164 -2.12 -6.52 21.11
N LEU A 165 -3.23 -7.17 20.74
CA LEU A 165 -3.32 -7.93 19.49
C LEU A 165 -3.30 -7.03 18.26
N ALA A 166 -3.86 -5.82 18.33
CA ALA A 166 -3.78 -4.84 17.25
C ALA A 166 -2.33 -4.36 17.02
N GLU A 167 -1.55 -4.16 18.08
CA GLU A 167 -0.12 -3.83 17.98
C GLU A 167 0.69 -4.96 17.33
N GLN A 168 0.39 -6.21 17.69
CA GLN A 168 1.02 -7.37 17.05
C GLN A 168 0.65 -7.48 15.58
N GLN A 169 -0.62 -7.27 15.22
CA GLN A 169 -1.07 -7.31 13.84
C GLN A 169 -0.29 -6.32 12.96
N GLU A 170 -0.15 -5.08 13.41
CA GLU A 170 0.57 -4.05 12.65
C GLU A 170 2.04 -4.45 12.41
N ARG A 171 2.68 -5.01 13.43
CA ARG A 171 4.05 -5.54 13.30
C ARG A 171 4.16 -6.59 12.19
N TRP A 172 3.19 -7.51 12.09
CA TRP A 172 3.21 -8.58 11.10
C TRP A 172 2.83 -8.10 9.70
N ILE A 173 1.94 -7.11 9.58
CA ILE A 173 1.63 -6.45 8.31
C ILE A 173 2.92 -5.83 7.73
N SER A 174 3.67 -5.10 8.53
CA SER A 174 4.92 -4.48 8.09
C SER A 174 5.97 -5.50 7.66
N LEU A 175 6.10 -6.62 8.39
CA LEU A 175 7.01 -7.71 8.01
C LEU A 175 6.61 -8.37 6.70
N ARG A 176 5.31 -8.54 6.46
CA ARG A 176 4.77 -9.13 5.21
C ARG A 176 5.11 -8.28 3.99
N GLN A 177 5.12 -6.96 4.15
CA GLN A 177 5.47 -6.03 3.07
C GLN A 177 6.98 -5.92 2.82
N GLY A 178 7.80 -6.63 3.61
CA GLY A 178 9.25 -6.54 3.50
C GLY A 178 9.84 -5.27 4.12
N VAL A 179 9.00 -4.39 4.64
CA VAL A 179 9.40 -3.14 5.27
C VAL A 179 9.50 -3.35 6.77
N MET A 180 10.70 -3.55 7.25
CA MET A 180 11.01 -3.43 8.68
C MET A 180 11.18 -1.97 9.03
N LEU A 181 10.08 -1.24 9.21
CA LEU A 181 10.19 0.05 9.90
C LEU A 181 10.74 -0.22 11.30
N PRO A 182 11.86 0.37 11.71
CA PRO A 182 12.37 0.27 13.06
C PRO A 182 11.29 0.61 14.09
N ASP A 183 11.29 -0.04 15.24
CA ASP A 183 10.25 0.15 16.28
C ASP A 183 10.04 1.63 16.68
N PHE A 184 11.09 2.46 16.63
CA PHE A 184 10.98 3.88 16.92
C PHE A 184 10.16 4.65 15.88
N MET A 185 10.15 4.20 14.61
CA MET A 185 9.36 4.82 13.53
C MET A 185 7.89 4.46 13.57
N ARG A 186 7.53 3.41 14.33
CA ARG A 186 6.15 2.99 14.56
C ARG A 186 5.52 3.65 15.77
N ARG A 187 6.30 4.39 16.53
CA ARG A 187 5.79 5.13 17.69
C ARG A 187 5.02 6.34 17.17
N VAL A 188 3.71 6.29 17.34
CA VAL A 188 2.85 7.45 17.07
C VAL A 188 3.26 8.53 18.07
N PRO A 189 3.68 9.71 17.61
CA PRO A 189 4.01 10.80 18.50
C PRO A 189 2.75 11.22 19.29
N PRO A 190 2.91 11.75 20.51
CA PRO A 190 1.82 12.39 21.20
C PRO A 190 1.28 13.54 20.37
N LEU A 191 0.03 13.93 20.60
CA LEU A 191 -0.58 15.11 20.01
C LEU A 191 0.35 16.32 20.16
N PHE A 192 0.68 16.99 19.08
CA PHE A 192 1.52 18.19 19.07
C PHE A 192 0.80 19.36 18.41
N ASN A 193 1.26 20.57 18.69
CA ASN A 193 0.66 21.81 18.21
C ASN A 193 1.57 22.49 17.20
N LEU A 194 1.03 22.85 16.05
CA LEU A 194 1.68 23.76 15.13
C LEU A 194 1.35 25.19 15.57
N LYS A 195 2.38 26.03 15.63
CA LYS A 195 2.19 27.45 15.91
C LYS A 195 1.47 28.08 14.71
N ALA A 196 0.19 28.35 14.84
CA ALA A 196 -0.54 29.22 13.93
C ALA A 196 -0.40 30.64 14.42
N ALA A 197 -0.09 31.57 13.51
CA ALA A 197 0.08 32.98 13.84
C ALA A 197 -1.23 33.66 14.30
N ASN A 198 -2.40 33.06 13.94
CA ASN A 198 -3.73 33.60 14.19
C ASN A 198 -4.70 32.49 14.60
N GLN A 199 -5.93 32.88 15.00
CA GLN A 199 -7.05 31.95 15.24
C GLN A 199 -7.60 31.29 13.95
N SER A 200 -7.07 31.66 12.79
CA SER A 200 -7.35 31.06 11.50
C SER A 200 -6.07 30.48 10.89
N ILE A 201 -6.21 29.47 10.04
CA ILE A 201 -5.08 28.86 9.33
C ILE A 201 -5.35 28.83 7.83
N ARG A 202 -4.26 28.86 7.05
CA ARG A 202 -4.27 28.71 5.60
C ARG A 202 -3.27 27.63 5.19
N VAL A 203 -3.79 26.52 4.69
CA VAL A 203 -3.04 25.30 4.41
C VAL A 203 -3.00 25.01 2.92
N LEU A 204 -1.83 24.67 2.40
CA LEU A 204 -1.64 24.15 1.04
C LEU A 204 -1.82 22.65 1.08
N ALA A 205 -2.68 22.07 0.23
CA ALA A 205 -2.92 20.63 0.17
C ALA A 205 -2.85 20.10 -1.27
N PHE A 206 -2.10 19.03 -1.49
CA PHE A 206 -1.99 18.36 -2.80
C PHE A 206 -1.43 16.96 -2.64
N GLY A 207 -1.73 16.07 -3.60
CA GLY A 207 -1.16 14.74 -3.72
C GLY A 207 -0.74 14.44 -5.15
N ASP A 208 -0.14 13.25 -5.37
CA ASP A 208 0.10 12.71 -6.70
C ASP A 208 0.97 13.62 -7.57
N PHE A 209 2.22 13.89 -7.12
CA PHE A 209 3.01 14.98 -7.72
C PHE A 209 4.43 14.62 -8.15
N GLY A 210 5.19 13.84 -7.37
CA GLY A 210 6.64 13.71 -7.46
C GLY A 210 7.17 12.86 -8.62
N ASN A 211 6.99 13.30 -9.86
CA ASN A 211 7.48 12.60 -11.06
C ASN A 211 8.57 13.36 -11.83
N GLY A 212 8.99 14.54 -11.36
CA GLY A 212 10.04 15.35 -11.98
C GLY A 212 9.65 16.03 -13.31
N THR A 213 8.38 15.94 -13.73
CA THR A 213 7.92 16.47 -15.01
C THR A 213 7.70 17.99 -15.02
N ALA A 214 7.45 18.54 -16.21
CA ALA A 214 7.07 19.94 -16.39
C ALA A 214 5.76 20.26 -15.64
N ASN A 215 4.81 19.34 -15.59
CA ASN A 215 3.54 19.55 -14.91
C ASN A 215 3.73 19.71 -13.39
N GLN A 216 4.56 18.88 -12.76
CA GLN A 216 4.91 19.06 -11.34
C GLN A 216 5.57 20.42 -11.11
N ARG A 217 6.53 20.80 -11.96
CA ARG A 217 7.25 22.09 -11.84
C ARG A 217 6.28 23.28 -11.95
N GLN A 218 5.43 23.27 -12.98
CA GLN A 218 4.43 24.34 -13.17
C GLN A 218 3.47 24.44 -11.97
N THR A 219 3.04 23.31 -11.42
CA THR A 219 2.18 23.29 -10.24
C THR A 219 2.91 23.89 -9.03
N ALA A 220 4.16 23.49 -8.80
CA ALA A 220 5.00 24.02 -7.70
C ALA A 220 5.25 25.53 -7.84
N GLU A 221 5.55 26.00 -9.06
CA GLU A 221 5.72 27.45 -9.35
C GLU A 221 4.42 28.22 -9.06
N PHE A 222 3.27 27.64 -9.40
CA PHE A 222 1.99 28.26 -9.15
C PHE A 222 1.67 28.31 -7.64
N MET A 223 1.95 27.24 -6.91
CA MET A 223 1.87 27.21 -5.43
C MET A 223 2.76 28.26 -4.78
N ALA A 224 4.01 28.39 -5.23
CA ALA A 224 4.96 29.37 -4.72
C ALA A 224 4.49 30.82 -4.96
N ARG A 225 3.84 31.09 -6.10
CA ARG A 225 3.22 32.38 -6.37
C ARG A 225 2.09 32.71 -5.40
N PHE A 226 1.17 31.75 -5.17
CA PHE A 226 0.09 31.92 -4.20
C PHE A 226 0.60 32.10 -2.76
N ASN A 227 1.70 31.40 -2.41
CA ASN A 227 2.37 31.57 -1.12
C ASN A 227 2.98 32.96 -0.97
N LYS A 228 3.55 33.53 -2.04
CA LYS A 228 4.11 34.87 -2.05
C LYS A 228 3.03 35.95 -1.94
N GLU A 229 1.88 35.73 -2.56
CA GLU A 229 0.74 36.68 -2.49
C GLU A 229 0.08 36.70 -1.12
N LYS A 230 -0.16 35.51 -0.55
CA LYS A 230 -0.68 35.31 0.81
C LYS A 230 -0.07 34.00 1.36
N ALA A 231 0.74 34.14 2.38
CA ALA A 231 1.50 33.02 2.95
C ALA A 231 0.59 31.86 3.42
N PHE A 232 1.04 30.66 3.19
CA PHE A 232 0.50 29.48 3.86
C PHE A 232 1.18 29.32 5.23
N ASP A 233 0.45 28.85 6.23
CA ASP A 233 1.01 28.50 7.53
C ASP A 233 1.83 27.22 7.42
N PHE A 234 1.34 26.25 6.63
CA PHE A 234 2.02 25.00 6.32
C PHE A 234 1.38 24.32 5.09
N GLY A 235 2.01 23.25 4.62
CA GLY A 235 1.46 22.35 3.61
C GLY A 235 1.14 20.96 4.16
N ILE A 236 0.26 20.24 3.47
CA ILE A 236 0.05 18.79 3.64
C ILE A 236 0.16 18.11 2.29
N THR A 237 0.80 16.93 2.25
CA THR A 237 0.77 16.10 1.06
C THR A 237 -0.11 14.88 1.29
N LEU A 238 -0.78 14.46 0.23
CA LEU A 238 -1.81 13.42 0.26
C LEU A 238 -1.31 12.11 -0.33
N GLY A 239 0.00 11.84 -0.21
CA GLY A 239 0.64 10.63 -0.72
C GLY A 239 0.95 10.65 -2.20
N ASP A 240 1.55 9.56 -2.67
CA ASP A 240 2.21 9.45 -3.96
C ASP A 240 3.17 10.62 -4.17
N ASN A 241 4.08 10.71 -3.19
CA ASN A 241 5.06 11.79 -3.11
C ASN A 241 6.14 11.64 -4.18
N PHE A 242 6.42 10.38 -4.61
CA PHE A 242 7.45 10.07 -5.61
C PHE A 242 7.01 8.97 -6.57
N TYR A 243 7.27 9.18 -7.85
CA TYR A 243 6.95 8.28 -8.95
C TYR A 243 8.21 7.78 -9.68
N SER A 244 8.12 6.56 -10.31
CA SER A 244 7.01 5.59 -10.28
C SER A 244 6.99 4.74 -9.02
N ILE A 245 8.02 4.81 -8.21
CA ILE A 245 8.20 4.16 -6.90
C ILE A 245 8.85 5.16 -5.96
N GLY A 246 8.62 4.98 -4.66
CA GLY A 246 9.17 5.85 -3.62
C GLY A 246 10.71 5.90 -3.57
N MET A 247 11.26 6.50 -2.55
CA MET A 247 12.69 6.77 -2.41
C MET A 247 13.49 5.54 -1.98
N ASP A 248 14.68 5.32 -2.55
CA ASP A 248 15.58 4.24 -2.14
C ASP A 248 16.25 4.51 -0.78
N SER A 249 16.53 5.79 -0.52
CA SER A 249 17.21 6.21 0.71
C SER A 249 17.02 7.71 0.95
N THR A 250 17.49 8.19 2.08
CA THR A 250 17.54 9.64 2.36
C THR A 250 18.57 10.40 1.51
N ASP A 251 19.40 9.71 0.74
CA ASP A 251 20.41 10.28 -0.16
C ASP A 251 20.00 10.15 -1.64
N ASP A 252 18.82 9.64 -1.93
CA ASP A 252 18.28 9.55 -3.28
C ASP A 252 18.26 10.94 -3.95
N PRO A 253 18.87 11.12 -5.14
CA PRO A 253 18.97 12.43 -5.78
C PRO A 253 17.61 13.04 -6.17
N ARG A 254 16.54 12.24 -6.20
CA ARG A 254 15.18 12.73 -6.43
C ARG A 254 14.69 13.66 -5.32
N TRP A 255 15.21 13.53 -4.09
CA TRP A 255 14.93 14.51 -3.04
C TRP A 255 15.26 15.93 -3.47
N GLN A 256 16.42 16.13 -4.11
CA GLN A 256 16.81 17.44 -4.59
C GLN A 256 16.01 17.87 -5.82
N SER A 257 15.75 16.97 -6.77
CA SER A 257 15.14 17.33 -8.06
C SER A 257 13.62 17.40 -8.01
N GLN A 258 12.96 16.59 -7.17
CA GLN A 258 11.48 16.47 -7.13
C GLN A 258 10.86 17.06 -5.86
N TRP A 259 11.67 17.38 -4.82
CA TRP A 259 11.18 18.00 -3.60
C TRP A 259 11.86 19.33 -3.31
N GLU A 260 13.14 19.38 -2.92
CA GLU A 260 13.78 20.58 -2.41
C GLU A 260 13.77 21.75 -3.41
N LYS A 261 14.14 21.49 -4.67
CA LYS A 261 14.12 22.52 -5.72
C LYS A 261 12.73 22.97 -6.12
N MET A 262 11.71 22.15 -5.90
CA MET A 262 10.33 22.44 -6.26
C MET A 262 9.59 23.21 -5.14
N TYR A 263 9.74 22.73 -3.90
CA TYR A 263 8.90 23.21 -2.78
C TYR A 263 9.70 23.90 -1.66
N GLY A 264 11.00 23.60 -1.52
CA GLY A 264 11.84 24.14 -0.44
C GLY A 264 11.88 25.67 -0.40
N GLY A 265 11.84 26.31 -1.56
CA GLY A 265 11.83 27.78 -1.66
C GLY A 265 10.59 28.48 -1.12
N MET A 266 9.52 27.75 -0.80
CA MET A 266 8.32 28.32 -0.16
C MET A 266 8.53 28.64 1.33
N GLY A 267 9.52 28.03 1.98
CA GLY A 267 9.86 28.30 3.38
C GLY A 267 8.80 27.90 4.40
N ILE A 268 7.90 26.98 4.04
CA ILE A 268 6.86 26.45 4.92
C ILE A 268 7.11 24.96 5.22
N PRO A 269 6.74 24.46 6.41
CA PRO A 269 6.78 23.05 6.69
C PRO A 269 5.64 22.29 5.99
N PHE A 270 5.89 21.07 5.54
CA PHE A 270 4.88 20.17 4.98
C PHE A 270 4.74 18.94 5.86
N TYR A 271 3.50 18.57 6.19
CA TYR A 271 3.16 17.35 6.93
C TYR A 271 2.61 16.32 5.96
N THR A 272 3.40 15.29 5.71
CA THR A 272 3.23 14.38 4.57
C THR A 272 2.60 13.05 4.98
N THR A 273 1.91 12.40 4.03
CA THR A 273 1.43 11.02 4.15
C THR A 273 1.96 10.16 3.02
N LEU A 274 1.89 8.84 3.19
CA LEU A 274 2.33 7.85 2.21
C LEU A 274 1.21 7.49 1.24
N GLY A 275 1.52 7.43 -0.07
CA GLY A 275 0.68 6.83 -1.10
C GLY A 275 1.16 5.44 -1.51
N ASN A 276 0.46 4.81 -2.45
CA ASN A 276 0.79 3.45 -2.89
C ASN A 276 2.10 3.38 -3.69
N HIS A 277 2.49 4.45 -4.38
CA HIS A 277 3.79 4.53 -5.05
C HIS A 277 4.93 4.66 -4.05
N ASP A 278 4.73 5.35 -2.92
CA ASP A 278 5.70 5.47 -1.84
C ASP A 278 5.96 4.12 -1.13
N TRP A 279 4.99 3.20 -1.15
CA TRP A 279 5.13 1.82 -0.69
C TRP A 279 5.63 0.85 -1.77
N GLY A 280 5.78 1.30 -3.01
CA GLY A 280 6.18 0.46 -4.13
C GLY A 280 7.59 -0.13 -4.03
N GLN A 281 8.44 0.43 -3.17
CA GLN A 281 9.79 -0.06 -2.88
C GLN A 281 9.94 -0.37 -1.40
N SER A 282 10.67 -1.46 -1.07
CA SER A 282 10.72 -2.01 0.30
C SER A 282 11.23 -1.03 1.36
N ASP A 283 12.17 -0.16 1.02
CA ASP A 283 12.78 0.77 1.96
C ASP A 283 12.22 2.20 1.89
N SER A 284 11.36 2.46 0.93
CA SER A 284 10.85 3.79 0.62
C SER A 284 10.11 4.47 1.77
N PRO A 285 9.14 3.84 2.45
CA PRO A 285 8.48 4.47 3.59
C PRO A 285 9.46 4.88 4.69
N ALA A 286 10.50 4.04 4.95
CA ALA A 286 11.53 4.35 5.93
C ALA A 286 12.38 5.55 5.49
N ALA A 287 12.76 5.62 4.21
CA ALA A 287 13.49 6.74 3.66
C ALA A 287 12.73 8.05 3.80
N GLU A 288 11.43 8.04 3.54
CA GLU A 288 10.58 9.23 3.64
C GLU A 288 10.39 9.70 5.09
N LEU A 289 10.20 8.78 6.03
CA LEU A 289 10.17 9.13 7.45
C LEU A 289 11.51 9.71 7.93
N LEU A 290 12.62 9.06 7.57
CA LEU A 290 13.98 9.48 7.97
C LEU A 290 14.39 10.83 7.36
N TYR A 291 13.88 11.16 6.18
CA TYR A 291 14.20 12.42 5.52
C TYR A 291 13.74 13.64 6.31
N SER A 292 12.76 13.49 7.18
CA SER A 292 12.35 14.53 8.14
C SER A 292 13.49 15.06 9.02
N ALA A 293 14.55 14.26 9.23
CA ALA A 293 15.73 14.70 9.95
C ALA A 293 16.73 15.51 9.10
N LYS A 294 16.58 15.49 7.76
CA LYS A 294 17.47 16.16 6.81
C LYS A 294 16.89 17.43 6.21
N SER A 295 15.57 17.49 6.05
CA SER A 295 14.89 18.61 5.42
C SER A 295 14.12 19.44 6.45
N PRO A 296 14.26 20.77 6.44
CA PRO A 296 13.46 21.64 7.31
C PRO A 296 12.00 21.72 6.88
N ASN A 297 11.69 21.32 5.65
CA ASN A 297 10.37 21.47 5.05
C ASN A 297 9.58 20.16 5.01
N TRP A 298 10.24 19.01 5.07
CA TRP A 298 9.60 17.69 5.04
C TRP A 298 9.39 17.15 6.44
N ASN A 299 8.13 16.91 6.83
CA ASN A 299 7.80 16.38 8.15
C ASN A 299 6.87 15.17 8.02
N MET A 300 7.39 14.00 8.33
CA MET A 300 6.66 12.75 8.47
C MET A 300 7.09 12.09 9.78
N PRO A 301 6.52 12.51 10.92
CA PRO A 301 6.99 12.05 12.23
C PRO A 301 6.68 10.58 12.51
N ALA A 302 5.68 10.02 11.82
CA ALA A 302 5.29 8.62 11.84
C ALA A 302 4.44 8.31 10.59
N PRO A 303 4.16 7.04 10.26
CA PRO A 303 3.24 6.68 9.18
C PRO A 303 1.85 7.28 9.35
N TYR A 304 1.43 7.50 10.60
CA TYR A 304 0.21 8.20 10.95
C TYR A 304 0.41 8.99 12.26
N CYS A 305 -0.21 10.15 12.34
CA CYS A 305 -0.07 11.05 13.50
C CYS A 305 -1.25 12.02 13.61
N THR A 306 -1.32 12.75 14.72
CA THR A 306 -2.30 13.83 14.91
C THR A 306 -1.62 15.07 15.48
N TYR A 307 -2.10 16.23 15.04
CA TYR A 307 -1.63 17.54 15.50
C TYR A 307 -2.75 18.58 15.40
N THR A 308 -2.60 19.67 16.15
CA THR A 308 -3.51 20.81 16.07
C THR A 308 -2.84 22.00 15.38
N ALA A 309 -3.62 22.77 14.64
CA ALA A 309 -3.23 24.07 14.09
C ALA A 309 -4.45 25.00 14.11
N GLY A 310 -4.37 26.12 14.83
CA GLY A 310 -5.50 27.01 15.02
C GLY A 310 -6.75 26.26 15.53
N PRO A 311 -7.91 26.39 14.86
CA PRO A 311 -9.15 25.74 15.30
C PRO A 311 -9.26 24.26 14.84
N VAL A 312 -8.27 23.70 14.18
CA VAL A 312 -8.33 22.39 13.52
C VAL A 312 -7.42 21.37 14.21
N GLN A 313 -7.93 20.16 14.44
CA GLN A 313 -7.10 19.00 14.66
C GLN A 313 -7.04 18.16 13.38
N PHE A 314 -5.82 17.86 12.93
CA PHE A 314 -5.52 17.05 11.77
C PHE A 314 -5.15 15.64 12.21
N PHE A 315 -5.60 14.66 11.41
CA PHE A 315 -5.28 13.24 11.57
C PHE A 315 -4.72 12.75 10.25
N ALA A 316 -3.40 12.62 10.17
CA ALA A 316 -2.68 12.04 9.03
C ALA A 316 -2.77 10.51 9.10
N LEU A 317 -3.13 9.84 8.01
CA LEU A 317 -3.28 8.39 7.95
C LEU A 317 -2.39 7.79 6.87
N ASP A 318 -1.84 6.61 7.16
CA ASP A 318 -1.38 5.68 6.14
C ASP A 318 -2.57 4.81 5.70
N THR A 319 -3.11 5.09 4.52
CA THR A 319 -4.27 4.37 3.97
C THR A 319 -3.88 3.19 3.07
N ASN A 320 -2.58 2.90 2.91
CA ASN A 320 -2.10 1.73 2.18
C ASN A 320 -2.41 0.45 2.96
N GLU A 321 -2.19 0.50 4.27
CA GLU A 321 -2.48 -0.59 5.21
C GLU A 321 -3.13 -0.02 6.46
N LEU A 322 -4.47 0.05 6.47
CA LEU A 322 -5.24 0.40 7.66
C LEU A 322 -5.22 -0.75 8.65
N SER A 323 -4.24 -0.75 9.56
CA SER A 323 -4.20 -1.71 10.67
C SER A 323 -5.31 -1.42 11.69
N ASP A 324 -5.77 -2.46 12.39
CA ASP A 324 -6.73 -2.28 13.48
C ASP A 324 -6.15 -1.35 14.58
N LYS A 325 -4.83 -1.37 14.80
CA LYS A 325 -4.16 -0.42 15.70
C LYS A 325 -4.34 1.03 15.26
N GLN A 326 -4.14 1.34 13.98
CA GLN A 326 -4.33 2.69 13.45
C GLN A 326 -5.81 3.12 13.55
N LEU A 327 -6.75 2.23 13.25
CA LEU A 327 -8.19 2.51 13.36
C LEU A 327 -8.64 2.75 14.80
N PHE A 328 -8.14 1.97 15.77
CA PHE A 328 -8.43 2.17 17.20
C PHE A 328 -7.83 3.48 17.70
N TRP A 329 -6.57 3.74 17.36
CA TRP A 329 -5.93 5.02 17.65
C TRP A 329 -6.73 6.20 17.10
N LEU A 330 -7.12 6.15 15.82
CA LEU A 330 -7.90 7.21 15.19
C LEU A 330 -9.23 7.45 15.89
N ARG A 331 -9.97 6.37 16.18
CA ARG A 331 -11.24 6.46 16.93
C ARG A 331 -11.05 7.14 18.27
N ASP A 332 -10.03 6.72 19.02
CA ASP A 332 -9.76 7.22 20.36
C ASP A 332 -9.30 8.68 20.35
N GLU A 333 -8.46 9.07 19.38
CA GLU A 333 -8.01 10.46 19.21
C GLU A 333 -9.15 11.39 18.74
N ILE A 334 -10.03 10.93 17.84
CA ILE A 334 -11.23 11.67 17.45
C ILE A 334 -12.14 11.90 18.66
N ALA A 335 -12.33 10.88 19.50
CA ALA A 335 -13.18 10.96 20.69
C ALA A 335 -12.64 11.94 21.76
N LYS A 336 -11.31 12.04 21.91
CA LYS A 336 -10.64 12.97 22.83
C LYS A 336 -10.57 14.40 22.29
N SER A 337 -10.74 14.59 21.00
CA SER A 337 -10.56 15.87 20.34
C SER A 337 -11.58 16.91 20.77
N THR A 338 -11.10 18.03 21.27
CA THR A 338 -11.90 19.23 21.60
C THR A 338 -11.80 20.32 20.53
N ALA A 339 -11.07 20.06 19.44
CA ALA A 339 -10.91 21.03 18.36
C ALA A 339 -12.28 21.36 17.72
N ARG A 340 -12.42 22.61 17.28
CA ARG A 340 -13.64 23.07 16.57
C ARG A 340 -13.86 22.24 15.31
N TRP A 341 -12.78 21.96 14.58
CA TRP A 341 -12.79 21.21 13.34
C TRP A 341 -11.88 20.00 13.42
N LYS A 342 -12.29 18.90 12.80
CA LYS A 342 -11.54 17.66 12.68
C LYS A 342 -11.35 17.33 11.21
N VAL A 343 -10.10 17.30 10.76
CA VAL A 343 -9.74 16.98 9.37
C VAL A 343 -8.91 15.70 9.37
N VAL A 344 -9.42 14.67 8.71
CA VAL A 344 -8.68 13.42 8.44
C VAL A 344 -8.14 13.49 7.02
N TYR A 345 -6.87 13.16 6.81
CA TYR A 345 -6.30 13.09 5.48
C TYR A 345 -5.40 11.85 5.31
N GLY A 346 -5.34 11.36 4.08
CA GLY A 346 -4.54 10.22 3.67
C GLY A 346 -4.55 10.10 2.15
N HIS A 347 -4.02 9.01 1.60
CA HIS A 347 -3.87 8.94 0.14
C HIS A 347 -5.13 8.46 -0.58
N HIS A 348 -5.68 7.31 -0.19
CA HIS A 348 -6.76 6.67 -0.98
C HIS A 348 -8.11 7.33 -0.77
N HIS A 349 -8.89 7.45 -1.85
CA HIS A 349 -10.27 7.94 -1.80
C HIS A 349 -11.21 6.92 -1.13
N ILE A 350 -12.29 7.42 -0.53
CA ILE A 350 -13.45 6.61 -0.12
C ILE A 350 -14.44 6.54 -1.29
N TYR A 351 -14.77 7.69 -1.87
CA TYR A 351 -15.64 7.89 -3.03
C TYR A 351 -14.89 8.56 -4.15
N SER A 352 -15.25 8.28 -5.42
CA SER A 352 -14.58 8.86 -6.58
C SER A 352 -15.49 8.97 -7.81
N ALA A 353 -15.40 10.11 -8.51
CA ALA A 353 -15.98 10.30 -9.84
C ALA A 353 -15.11 9.76 -10.99
N TRP A 354 -14.06 9.02 -10.72
CA TRP A 354 -13.21 8.38 -11.73
C TRP A 354 -13.11 6.88 -11.54
N ARG A 355 -12.64 6.43 -10.37
CA ARG A 355 -12.51 5.03 -9.99
C ARG A 355 -13.81 4.52 -9.36
N LEU A 356 -13.86 3.23 -9.09
CA LEU A 356 -14.89 2.67 -8.21
C LEU A 356 -14.66 3.11 -6.77
N ASP A 357 -15.75 3.21 -6.02
CA ASP A 357 -15.69 3.48 -4.59
C ASP A 357 -14.81 2.45 -3.86
N ASN A 358 -14.00 2.90 -2.93
CA ASN A 358 -13.09 2.04 -2.19
C ASN A 358 -13.82 1.24 -1.12
N THR A 359 -14.25 0.04 -1.48
CA THR A 359 -15.03 -0.84 -0.59
C THR A 359 -14.31 -1.22 0.69
N THR A 360 -12.97 -1.21 0.71
CA THR A 360 -12.16 -1.44 1.91
C THR A 360 -12.28 -0.27 2.87
N LEU A 361 -12.06 0.96 2.39
CA LEU A 361 -12.19 2.16 3.22
C LEU A 361 -13.64 2.41 3.66
N ILE A 362 -14.63 2.09 2.81
CA ILE A 362 -16.05 2.14 3.18
C ILE A 362 -16.35 1.19 4.36
N ARG A 363 -15.73 0.02 4.41
CA ARG A 363 -15.97 -0.95 5.50
C ARG A 363 -15.15 -0.66 6.75
N GLN A 364 -13.93 -0.15 6.61
CA GLN A 364 -13.00 -0.02 7.74
C GLN A 364 -12.89 1.41 8.27
N LEU A 365 -12.70 2.40 7.40
CA LEU A 365 -12.45 3.79 7.79
C LEU A 365 -13.74 4.59 7.96
N LEU A 366 -14.66 4.49 7.01
CA LEU A 366 -15.87 5.30 7.01
C LEU A 366 -16.69 5.18 8.32
N PRO A 367 -16.88 4.00 8.95
CA PRO A 367 -17.58 3.90 10.23
C PRO A 367 -16.88 4.62 11.39
N VAL A 368 -15.56 4.82 11.30
CA VAL A 368 -14.77 5.53 12.31
C VAL A 368 -14.93 7.04 12.18
N ILE A 369 -14.99 7.57 10.96
CA ILE A 369 -14.94 9.01 10.69
C ILE A 369 -16.31 9.65 10.42
N ARG A 370 -17.25 8.92 9.79
CA ARG A 370 -18.56 9.44 9.38
C ARG A 370 -19.35 10.03 10.56
N GLY A 371 -19.76 11.28 10.43
CA GLY A 371 -20.50 12.02 11.47
C GLY A 371 -19.65 12.43 12.68
N LYS A 372 -18.34 12.16 12.66
CA LYS A 372 -17.45 12.46 13.78
C LYS A 372 -16.31 13.39 13.39
N VAL A 373 -16.00 13.49 12.10
CA VAL A 373 -15.04 14.45 11.54
C VAL A 373 -15.72 15.30 10.48
N ASP A 374 -15.19 16.48 10.22
CA ASP A 374 -15.80 17.44 9.32
C ASP A 374 -15.37 17.24 7.88
N LEU A 375 -14.12 16.80 7.67
CA LEU A 375 -13.52 16.65 6.35
C LEU A 375 -12.64 15.40 6.28
N TYR A 376 -12.81 14.63 5.21
CA TYR A 376 -11.85 13.63 4.72
C TYR A 376 -11.24 14.16 3.42
N LEU A 377 -9.91 14.32 3.40
CA LEU A 377 -9.15 14.84 2.26
C LEU A 377 -8.16 13.78 1.76
N CYS A 378 -8.12 13.52 0.45
CA CYS A 378 -7.27 12.48 -0.14
C CYS A 378 -6.73 12.86 -1.52
N GLY A 379 -5.78 12.06 -2.02
CA GLY A 379 -5.25 12.07 -3.38
C GLY A 379 -5.72 10.87 -4.19
N HIS A 380 -4.76 10.13 -4.76
CA HIS A 380 -4.89 8.88 -5.52
C HIS A 380 -5.59 9.02 -6.88
N ASP A 381 -6.63 9.79 -7.00
CA ASP A 381 -7.19 10.18 -8.28
C ASP A 381 -6.60 11.53 -8.70
N HIS A 382 -5.91 11.53 -9.84
CA HIS A 382 -5.18 12.70 -10.37
C HIS A 382 -6.15 13.72 -10.96
N ASN A 383 -6.96 14.32 -10.10
CA ASN A 383 -7.98 15.32 -10.42
C ASN A 383 -8.44 16.05 -9.15
N LEU A 384 -9.42 16.93 -9.28
CA LEU A 384 -10.01 17.67 -8.17
C LEU A 384 -11.50 17.32 -8.06
N GLN A 385 -11.96 16.89 -6.86
CA GLN A 385 -13.37 16.51 -6.65
C GLN A 385 -13.87 17.00 -5.29
N VAL A 386 -15.12 17.46 -5.27
CA VAL A 386 -15.96 17.60 -4.07
C VAL A 386 -17.11 16.63 -4.20
N LEU A 387 -17.28 15.79 -3.20
CA LEU A 387 -18.32 14.75 -3.19
C LEU A 387 -19.34 15.03 -2.10
N LYS A 388 -20.57 14.54 -2.26
CA LYS A 388 -21.67 14.73 -1.32
C LYS A 388 -21.30 14.27 0.08
N PRO A 389 -21.55 15.06 1.12
CA PRO A 389 -21.24 14.71 2.49
C PRO A 389 -22.13 13.56 3.01
N GLU A 390 -21.64 12.86 4.02
CA GLU A 390 -22.41 11.89 4.79
C GLU A 390 -22.40 12.23 6.27
N GLN A 391 -23.58 12.44 6.84
CA GLN A 391 -23.79 12.78 8.26
C GLN A 391 -22.86 13.93 8.73
N GLY A 392 -22.61 14.94 7.87
CA GLY A 392 -21.76 16.08 8.17
C GLY A 392 -20.26 15.89 7.88
N THR A 393 -19.83 14.68 7.45
CA THR A 393 -18.46 14.47 6.96
C THR A 393 -18.39 14.76 5.47
N HIS A 394 -17.55 15.71 5.06
CA HIS A 394 -17.31 16.08 3.66
C HIS A 394 -16.14 15.29 3.08
N PHE A 395 -16.15 15.03 1.75
CA PHE A 395 -15.15 14.23 1.05
C PHE A 395 -14.56 15.02 -0.11
N ILE A 396 -13.23 15.18 -0.09
CA ILE A 396 -12.49 15.98 -1.09
C ILE A 396 -11.36 15.10 -1.65
N VAL A 397 -11.23 15.08 -2.99
CA VAL A 397 -10.06 14.54 -3.70
C VAL A 397 -9.24 15.70 -4.24
N ALA A 398 -7.94 15.70 -3.98
CA ALA A 398 -6.98 16.75 -4.33
C ALA A 398 -5.66 16.15 -4.86
N GLY A 399 -5.74 15.20 -5.81
CA GLY A 399 -4.62 14.49 -6.42
C GLY A 399 -4.09 15.13 -7.72
N ALA A 400 -4.30 16.42 -7.92
CA ALA A 400 -3.93 17.13 -9.15
C ALA A 400 -2.50 17.68 -9.17
N GLY A 401 -1.59 17.20 -8.28
CA GLY A 401 -0.28 17.77 -8.00
C GLY A 401 0.75 17.72 -9.12
N GLY A 402 0.53 16.95 -10.18
CA GLY A 402 1.40 17.00 -11.36
C GLY A 402 1.84 15.65 -11.95
N ALA A 403 1.58 14.51 -11.30
CA ALA A 403 2.03 13.21 -11.79
C ALA A 403 1.31 12.72 -13.06
N GLY A 404 0.16 13.24 -13.34
CA GLY A 404 -0.68 12.93 -14.49
C GLY A 404 -2.05 13.55 -14.28
N SER A 405 -2.97 13.35 -15.21
CA SER A 405 -4.36 13.78 -15.06
C SER A 405 -5.30 12.64 -15.45
N TYR A 406 -6.25 12.32 -14.59
CA TYR A 406 -7.28 11.31 -14.85
C TYR A 406 -8.59 11.98 -15.25
N GLY A 407 -9.36 11.27 -16.09
CA GLY A 407 -10.67 11.73 -16.51
C GLY A 407 -11.68 11.85 -15.37
N ILE A 408 -12.88 12.32 -15.72
CA ILE A 408 -14.03 12.36 -14.83
C ILE A 408 -15.16 11.55 -15.49
N LYS A 409 -15.92 10.81 -14.70
CA LYS A 409 -17.11 10.08 -15.11
C LYS A 409 -18.35 10.66 -14.43
N PRO A 410 -19.53 10.54 -15.02
CA PRO A 410 -20.76 10.85 -14.32
C PRO A 410 -20.86 10.04 -13.02
N TYR A 411 -21.07 10.73 -11.90
CA TYR A 411 -21.15 10.12 -10.59
C TYR A 411 -22.16 10.85 -9.72
N GLU A 412 -23.11 10.13 -9.17
CA GLU A 412 -24.25 10.72 -8.45
C GLU A 412 -23.86 11.49 -7.18
N ARG A 413 -22.69 11.14 -6.58
CA ARG A 413 -22.15 11.85 -5.41
C ARG A 413 -21.33 13.08 -5.78
N SER A 414 -21.05 13.34 -7.06
CA SER A 414 -20.24 14.49 -7.46
C SER A 414 -21.01 15.79 -7.22
N VAL A 415 -20.40 16.70 -6.45
CA VAL A 415 -20.81 18.09 -6.30
C VAL A 415 -20.02 18.96 -7.28
N PHE A 416 -18.71 18.71 -7.37
CA PHE A 416 -17.81 19.29 -8.35
C PHE A 416 -16.73 18.27 -8.69
N SER A 417 -16.33 18.19 -9.96
CA SER A 417 -15.22 17.37 -10.39
C SER A 417 -14.58 17.94 -11.64
N LYS A 418 -13.24 18.02 -11.64
CA LYS A 418 -12.48 18.52 -12.79
C LYS A 418 -11.18 17.77 -12.98
N SER A 419 -10.92 17.31 -14.20
CA SER A 419 -9.65 16.77 -14.67
C SER A 419 -8.74 17.96 -15.01
N THR A 420 -7.71 18.18 -14.20
CA THR A 420 -6.77 19.30 -14.37
C THR A 420 -5.52 19.09 -13.54
N TYR A 421 -4.52 19.96 -13.70
CA TYR A 421 -3.39 20.10 -12.79
C TYR A 421 -3.61 21.30 -11.87
N GLY A 422 -3.26 21.16 -10.61
CA GLY A 422 -3.44 22.22 -9.64
C GLY A 422 -3.29 21.74 -8.20
N PHE A 423 -3.85 22.46 -7.27
CA PHE A 423 -3.76 22.20 -5.84
C PHE A 423 -4.99 22.73 -5.10
N THR A 424 -5.04 22.45 -3.82
CA THR A 424 -6.12 22.85 -2.92
C THR A 424 -5.60 23.80 -1.86
N ILE A 425 -6.37 24.84 -1.56
CA ILE A 425 -6.17 25.69 -0.40
C ILE A 425 -7.27 25.39 0.61
N LEU A 426 -6.89 25.09 1.83
CA LEU A 426 -7.81 24.92 2.95
C LEU A 426 -7.63 26.11 3.90
N GLU A 427 -8.65 26.94 4.03
CA GLU A 427 -8.70 28.04 5.00
C GLU A 427 -9.69 27.65 6.11
N ALA A 428 -9.28 27.73 7.38
CA ALA A 428 -10.14 27.40 8.50
C ALA A 428 -10.11 28.48 9.58
N SER A 429 -11.29 28.84 10.05
CA SER A 429 -11.53 29.77 11.15
C SER A 429 -12.44 29.14 12.21
N GLN A 430 -12.89 29.87 13.20
CA GLN A 430 -13.90 29.38 14.16
C GLN A 430 -15.27 29.16 13.48
N GLU A 431 -15.55 29.91 12.39
CA GLU A 431 -16.87 29.96 11.72
C GLU A 431 -17.00 28.85 10.65
N ASN A 432 -15.95 28.63 9.88
CA ASN A 432 -16.01 27.73 8.72
C ASN A 432 -14.65 27.10 8.34
N ILE A 433 -14.72 26.04 7.52
CA ILE A 433 -13.63 25.58 6.68
C ILE A 433 -14.00 25.91 5.24
N THR A 434 -13.11 26.60 4.52
CA THR A 434 -13.25 26.86 3.09
C THR A 434 -12.19 26.08 2.32
N VAL A 435 -12.63 25.24 1.38
CA VAL A 435 -11.78 24.48 0.46
C VAL A 435 -11.84 25.13 -0.91
N LYS A 436 -10.68 25.56 -1.44
CA LYS A 436 -10.56 26.22 -2.74
C LYS A 436 -9.72 25.38 -3.68
N PHE A 437 -10.24 25.09 -4.86
CA PHE A 437 -9.48 24.46 -5.91
C PHE A 437 -8.83 25.49 -6.83
N ILE A 438 -7.54 25.32 -7.02
CA ILE A 438 -6.70 26.19 -7.86
C ILE A 438 -6.22 25.40 -9.04
N GLU A 439 -6.50 25.86 -10.25
CA GLU A 439 -6.03 25.30 -11.51
C GLU A 439 -4.80 26.05 -12.03
N ASN A 440 -3.80 25.32 -12.49
CA ASN A 440 -2.59 25.93 -13.01
C ASN A 440 -2.88 26.87 -14.20
N GLY A 441 -2.33 28.08 -14.15
CA GLY A 441 -2.51 29.09 -15.21
C GLY A 441 -3.87 29.80 -15.21
N VAL A 442 -4.85 29.31 -14.44
CA VAL A 442 -6.21 29.90 -14.37
C VAL A 442 -6.44 30.61 -13.04
N GLY A 443 -6.16 29.96 -11.92
CA GLY A 443 -6.45 30.46 -10.58
C GLY A 443 -7.57 29.67 -9.90
N GLN A 444 -8.33 30.30 -9.01
CA GLN A 444 -9.42 29.65 -8.29
C GLN A 444 -10.56 29.28 -9.25
N ILE A 445 -10.90 27.99 -9.28
CA ILE A 445 -11.96 27.43 -10.16
C ILE A 445 -13.19 26.96 -9.39
N TYR A 446 -13.05 26.71 -8.08
CA TYR A 446 -14.16 26.25 -7.24
C TYR A 446 -13.91 26.59 -5.77
N GLU A 447 -14.98 26.75 -5.03
CA GLU A 447 -14.95 26.96 -3.59
C GLU A 447 -16.06 26.15 -2.92
N HIS A 448 -15.71 25.47 -1.82
CA HIS A 448 -16.63 24.69 -1.00
C HIS A 448 -16.51 25.12 0.46
N VAL A 449 -17.63 25.53 1.06
CA VAL A 449 -17.67 26.02 2.45
C VAL A 449 -18.35 25.00 3.35
N ILE A 450 -17.71 24.68 4.46
CA ILE A 450 -18.18 23.77 5.51
C ILE A 450 -18.48 24.60 6.75
N THR A 451 -19.70 24.54 7.25
CA THR A 451 -20.17 25.24 8.46
C THR A 451 -20.78 24.25 9.44
N LYS A 452 -20.82 24.62 10.73
CA LYS A 452 -21.51 23.88 11.82
C LYS A 452 -22.58 24.72 12.43
#